data_5dca41f7faabb41cdda81cec455d6aaa
#
_entry.id   5dca41f7faabb41cdda81cec455d6aaa
#
_cell.length_a   1.000
_cell.length_b   1.000
_cell.length_c   1.000
_cell.angle_alpha   90.00
_cell.angle_beta   90.00
_cell.angle_gamma   90.00
#
_symmetry.space_group_name_H-M   'P 1'
#
loop_
_entity.id
_entity.type
_entity.pdbx_description
1 polymer ?
#
loop_
_entity_poly.entity_id
_entity_poly.type
_entity_poly.pdbx_seq_one_letter_code
_entity_poly.pdbx_strand_id
1 'polypeptide(L)'
;MARSTQPSSLLRAAVAGALLTTVMAAPALAQERVVKIYGFGAKSGVVRIFGLNSEAAMKAAAEQINKAGGVTLGDGSKAKLVIEYLDDRCNAEEGINALRRIAAQPDAIVAVGPTCSNVAEPVFGILQKKAGDASDSGLQFPLYTDVAAKGGLASMSQWAFRNVPSEAAMYKSLMEWIKATRPDVKTFWGGVEKDFAHSNATYNLMKDQATKAGLEVQGQSEWLLADTSFSTQVREMKRAGTDMVALSAHPFTTCGVLKEMQRQGVKPKLLVGLTSSSSMETLQGCAVQAEGIIIPTSFAPVTPEAIKAAEAAQALNANMDLHNAAASKNIFTQKDLIEKNKLMARPDTLQADRQKMREALASMKETQGLLGKVGRTDDHEATKPFLFVQAKAGAWTVAERPAVN
;
A
#
# COMPACT_ATOMS: atom_id res chain seq x y z
N MET A 1 -99.58 -49.18 -19.36
CA MET A 1 -100.61 -48.15 -19.15
C MET A 1 -99.87 -46.89 -18.64
N ALA A 2 -99.78 -45.90 -19.47
CA ALA A 2 -100.30 -44.55 -19.40
C ALA A 2 -99.79 -43.74 -18.20
N ARG A 3 -99.18 -42.70 -18.47
CA ARG A 3 -99.25 -41.27 -18.91
C ARG A 3 -98.38 -40.47 -17.95
N SER A 4 -97.46 -39.72 -18.55
CA SER A 4 -97.47 -38.32 -18.91
C SER A 4 -97.57 -37.39 -17.69
N THR A 5 -96.65 -36.49 -17.50
CA THR A 5 -96.65 -35.10 -17.99
C THR A 5 -95.43 -34.32 -17.51
N GLN A 6 -94.82 -33.60 -18.39
CA GLN A 6 -94.00 -32.36 -18.13
C GLN A 6 -94.93 -31.19 -17.81
N PRO A 7 -94.50 -29.92 -17.54
CA PRO A 7 -93.19 -29.29 -17.45
C PRO A 7 -93.10 -28.22 -16.30
N SER A 8 -91.97 -27.56 -16.16
CA SER A 8 -91.77 -26.07 -16.11
C SER A 8 -90.38 -25.78 -15.53
N SER A 9 -89.51 -25.31 -16.30
CA SER A 9 -88.95 -24.01 -16.58
C SER A 9 -88.55 -23.15 -15.36
N LEU A 10 -87.36 -22.54 -15.52
CA LEU A 10 -86.73 -21.35 -14.88
C LEU A 10 -85.79 -21.69 -13.70
N LEU A 11 -84.56 -21.34 -13.64
CA LEU A 11 -83.80 -20.13 -13.94
C LEU A 11 -82.32 -20.48 -13.83
N ARG A 12 -81.56 -20.31 -14.89
CA ARG A 12 -80.08 -20.38 -14.83
C ARG A 12 -79.58 -19.02 -14.35
N ALA A 13 -79.10 -18.94 -13.10
CA ALA A 13 -78.28 -17.82 -12.65
C ALA A 13 -76.81 -18.19 -12.87
N ALA A 14 -76.18 -17.55 -13.86
CA ALA A 14 -74.75 -17.64 -14.09
C ALA A 14 -74.03 -16.72 -13.07
N VAL A 15 -73.36 -17.33 -12.10
CA VAL A 15 -72.39 -16.63 -11.23
C VAL A 15 -71.04 -16.68 -11.93
N ALA A 16 -70.66 -15.60 -12.62
CA ALA A 16 -69.32 -15.38 -13.15
C ALA A 16 -68.39 -15.03 -11.97
N GLY A 17 -67.66 -16.03 -11.44
CA GLY A 17 -66.60 -15.80 -10.47
C GLY A 17 -65.36 -15.24 -11.17
N ALA A 18 -65.11 -13.95 -11.01
CA ALA A 18 -63.84 -13.35 -11.40
C ALA A 18 -62.74 -13.81 -10.47
N LEU A 19 -61.94 -14.78 -10.88
CA LEU A 19 -60.64 -15.08 -10.25
C LEU A 19 -59.71 -13.89 -10.50
N LEU A 20 -59.58 -12.99 -9.52
CA LEU A 20 -58.45 -12.04 -9.43
C LEU A 20 -57.19 -12.88 -9.08
N THR A 21 -56.41 -13.27 -10.06
CA THR A 21 -55.05 -13.75 -9.84
C THR A 21 -54.17 -12.56 -9.44
N THR A 22 -54.03 -12.33 -8.14
CA THR A 22 -52.97 -11.50 -7.59
C THR A 22 -51.64 -12.16 -7.94
N VAL A 23 -50.97 -11.71 -8.99
CA VAL A 23 -49.57 -12.02 -9.23
C VAL A 23 -48.79 -11.34 -8.11
N MET A 24 -48.48 -12.05 -7.05
CA MET A 24 -47.42 -11.64 -6.11
C MET A 24 -46.14 -11.60 -6.91
N ALA A 25 -45.73 -10.38 -7.31
CA ALA A 25 -44.37 -10.13 -7.78
C ALA A 25 -43.45 -10.50 -6.61
N ALA A 26 -42.86 -11.70 -6.65
CA ALA A 26 -41.77 -12.06 -5.78
C ALA A 26 -40.72 -10.92 -5.91
N PRO A 27 -40.22 -10.34 -4.81
CA PRO A 27 -39.12 -9.40 -4.92
C PRO A 27 -37.99 -10.14 -5.64
N ALA A 28 -37.67 -9.70 -6.84
CA ALA A 28 -36.45 -10.15 -7.52
C ALA A 28 -35.32 -9.86 -6.50
N LEU A 29 -34.72 -10.91 -5.98
CA LEU A 29 -33.50 -10.79 -5.18
C LEU A 29 -32.51 -10.04 -6.08
N ALA A 30 -32.42 -8.74 -5.89
CA ALA A 30 -31.47 -7.91 -6.63
C ALA A 30 -30.11 -8.53 -6.39
N GLN A 31 -29.51 -9.09 -7.42
CA GLN A 31 -28.19 -9.69 -7.33
C GLN A 31 -27.27 -8.64 -6.73
N GLU A 32 -26.68 -8.96 -5.57
CA GLU A 32 -25.83 -8.04 -4.82
C GLU A 32 -24.68 -7.58 -5.72
N ARG A 33 -24.63 -6.30 -6.04
CA ARG A 33 -23.56 -5.75 -6.89
C ARG A 33 -22.22 -5.83 -6.16
N VAL A 34 -21.17 -6.10 -6.91
CA VAL A 34 -19.79 -6.17 -6.42
C VAL A 34 -18.92 -5.21 -7.21
N VAL A 35 -18.11 -4.45 -6.51
CA VAL A 35 -16.97 -3.72 -7.06
C VAL A 35 -15.70 -4.43 -6.63
N LYS A 36 -14.91 -4.88 -7.60
CA LYS A 36 -13.62 -5.50 -7.31
C LYS A 36 -12.51 -4.45 -7.36
N ILE A 37 -11.69 -4.45 -6.32
CA ILE A 37 -10.40 -3.77 -6.32
C ILE A 37 -9.33 -4.83 -6.40
N TYR A 38 -8.51 -4.71 -7.42
CA TYR A 38 -7.41 -5.63 -7.64
C TYR A 38 -6.16 -5.12 -6.95
N GLY A 39 -5.36 -6.05 -6.42
CA GLY A 39 -4.04 -5.77 -5.90
C GLY A 39 -3.03 -6.78 -6.40
N PHE A 40 -1.75 -6.43 -6.35
CA PHE A 40 -0.66 -7.38 -6.58
C PHE A 40 0.62 -6.95 -5.87
N GLY A 41 1.42 -7.93 -5.49
CA GLY A 41 2.67 -7.74 -4.77
C GLY A 41 3.24 -9.07 -4.32
N ALA A 42 4.40 -9.05 -3.70
CA ALA A 42 5.10 -10.25 -3.28
C ALA A 42 4.37 -10.99 -2.15
N LYS A 43 3.76 -12.15 -2.45
CA LYS A 43 3.16 -13.06 -1.46
C LYS A 43 4.03 -14.29 -1.23
N SER A 44 5.12 -14.43 -1.97
CA SER A 44 6.13 -15.48 -1.84
C SER A 44 7.55 -14.88 -1.87
N GLY A 45 8.57 -15.69 -1.55
CA GLY A 45 9.96 -15.25 -1.47
C GLY A 45 10.32 -14.51 -0.17
N VAL A 46 11.52 -13.89 -0.14
CA VAL A 46 12.10 -13.25 1.06
C VAL A 46 11.27 -12.09 1.58
N VAL A 47 10.70 -11.29 0.67
CA VAL A 47 9.91 -10.09 1.00
C VAL A 47 8.39 -10.34 0.99
N ARG A 48 7.95 -11.61 1.05
CA ARG A 48 6.53 -12.00 0.96
C ARG A 48 5.62 -11.30 1.98
N ILE A 49 6.19 -10.93 3.11
CA ILE A 49 5.42 -10.30 4.19
C ILE A 49 4.79 -8.98 3.75
N PHE A 50 5.43 -8.21 2.87
CA PHE A 50 4.88 -6.96 2.40
C PHE A 50 3.61 -7.14 1.58
N GLY A 51 3.57 -8.11 0.66
CA GLY A 51 2.37 -8.42 -0.12
C GLY A 51 1.28 -9.06 0.73
N LEU A 52 1.63 -9.95 1.66
CA LEU A 52 0.67 -10.55 2.58
C LEU A 52 0.02 -9.51 3.50
N ASN A 53 0.81 -8.60 4.06
CA ASN A 53 0.30 -7.51 4.91
C ASN A 53 -0.54 -6.52 4.10
N SER A 54 -0.13 -6.18 2.87
CA SER A 54 -0.89 -5.32 1.97
C SER A 54 -2.27 -5.94 1.64
N GLU A 55 -2.30 -7.21 1.24
CA GLU A 55 -3.56 -7.95 0.98
C GLU A 55 -4.47 -7.97 2.21
N ALA A 56 -3.93 -8.29 3.38
CA ALA A 56 -4.69 -8.33 4.63
C ALA A 56 -5.30 -6.97 4.98
N ALA A 57 -4.52 -5.89 4.84
CA ALA A 57 -4.97 -4.53 5.10
C ALA A 57 -6.05 -4.06 4.11
N MET A 58 -5.90 -4.40 2.81
CA MET A 58 -6.92 -4.12 1.80
C MET A 58 -8.23 -4.84 2.11
N LYS A 59 -8.17 -6.13 2.46
CA LYS A 59 -9.35 -6.94 2.84
C LYS A 59 -10.04 -6.38 4.09
N ALA A 60 -9.26 -6.00 5.11
CA ALA A 60 -9.79 -5.40 6.34
C ALA A 60 -10.50 -4.06 6.06
N ALA A 61 -9.93 -3.22 5.20
CA ALA A 61 -10.55 -1.97 4.79
C ALA A 61 -11.86 -2.22 4.01
N ALA A 62 -11.86 -3.17 3.07
CA ALA A 62 -13.05 -3.54 2.33
C ALA A 62 -14.17 -4.08 3.26
N GLU A 63 -13.82 -4.89 4.25
CA GLU A 63 -14.77 -5.39 5.25
C GLU A 63 -15.39 -4.25 6.07
N GLN A 64 -14.59 -3.27 6.52
CA GLN A 64 -15.09 -2.08 7.23
C GLN A 64 -16.05 -1.28 6.35
N ILE A 65 -15.70 -1.06 5.07
CA ILE A 65 -16.56 -0.36 4.11
C ILE A 65 -17.87 -1.12 3.91
N ASN A 66 -17.81 -2.44 3.76
CA ASN A 66 -18.99 -3.29 3.56
C ASN A 66 -19.91 -3.29 4.79
N LYS A 67 -19.36 -3.34 6.00
CA LYS A 67 -20.11 -3.19 7.25
C LYS A 67 -20.79 -1.81 7.39
N ALA A 68 -20.21 -0.78 6.79
CA ALA A 68 -20.77 0.58 6.74
C ALA A 68 -21.78 0.79 5.61
N GLY A 69 -22.17 -0.26 4.87
CA GLY A 69 -23.17 -0.20 3.80
C GLY A 69 -22.59 -0.20 2.38
N GLY A 70 -21.30 -0.54 2.23
CA GLY A 70 -20.64 -0.72 0.93
C GLY A 70 -20.32 0.58 0.21
N VAL A 71 -20.26 0.51 -1.11
CA VAL A 71 -19.93 1.62 -2.02
C VAL A 71 -21.17 2.05 -2.78
N THR A 72 -21.42 3.37 -2.88
CA THR A 72 -22.51 3.93 -3.70
C THR A 72 -21.99 4.19 -5.11
N LEU A 73 -22.63 3.59 -6.11
CA LEU A 73 -22.28 3.74 -7.51
C LEU A 73 -22.99 4.94 -8.17
N GLY A 74 -22.59 5.26 -9.38
CA GLY A 74 -23.11 6.43 -10.11
C GLY A 74 -24.61 6.40 -10.41
N ASP A 75 -25.22 5.21 -10.40
CA ASP A 75 -26.66 5.02 -10.55
C ASP A 75 -27.42 5.00 -9.21
N GLY A 76 -26.74 5.29 -8.11
CA GLY A 76 -27.32 5.28 -6.75
C GLY A 76 -27.40 3.89 -6.11
N SER A 77 -27.07 2.81 -6.81
CA SER A 77 -27.08 1.46 -6.25
C SER A 77 -25.91 1.26 -5.26
N LYS A 78 -26.10 0.34 -4.32
CA LYS A 78 -25.04 -0.10 -3.38
C LYS A 78 -24.32 -1.33 -3.94
N ALA A 79 -23.02 -1.40 -3.69
CA ALA A 79 -22.20 -2.55 -4.05
C ALA A 79 -21.28 -2.95 -2.89
N LYS A 80 -20.98 -4.25 -2.76
CA LYS A 80 -19.91 -4.73 -1.90
C LYS A 80 -18.56 -4.52 -2.55
N LEU A 81 -17.57 -4.18 -1.73
CA LEU A 81 -16.17 -4.12 -2.13
C LEU A 81 -15.52 -5.49 -1.91
N VAL A 82 -14.86 -6.03 -2.93
CA VAL A 82 -14.13 -7.29 -2.86
C VAL A 82 -12.70 -7.07 -3.31
N ILE A 83 -11.75 -7.66 -2.61
CA ILE A 83 -10.33 -7.59 -2.94
C ILE A 83 -9.90 -8.89 -3.59
N GLU A 84 -9.32 -8.77 -4.79
CA GLU A 84 -8.60 -9.84 -5.47
C GLU A 84 -7.11 -9.48 -5.53
N TYR A 85 -6.22 -10.36 -5.03
CA TYR A 85 -4.81 -10.06 -4.91
C TYR A 85 -3.92 -11.13 -5.56
N LEU A 86 -3.04 -10.71 -6.46
CA LEU A 86 -2.12 -11.57 -7.19
C LEU A 86 -0.72 -11.56 -6.58
N ASP A 87 -0.01 -12.68 -6.66
CA ASP A 87 1.40 -12.77 -6.29
C ASP A 87 2.29 -12.43 -7.48
N ASP A 88 3.14 -11.41 -7.34
CA ASP A 88 4.16 -11.04 -8.33
C ASP A 88 5.57 -11.54 -7.95
N ARG A 89 5.71 -12.22 -6.81
CA ARG A 89 6.97 -12.79 -6.29
C ARG A 89 8.12 -11.79 -6.18
N CYS A 90 7.84 -10.49 -6.18
CA CYS A 90 8.83 -9.43 -6.34
C CYS A 90 9.68 -9.57 -7.63
N ASN A 91 9.08 -10.13 -8.68
CA ASN A 91 9.67 -10.35 -10.00
C ASN A 91 9.03 -9.44 -11.04
N ALA A 92 9.85 -8.76 -11.85
CA ALA A 92 9.40 -7.76 -12.81
C ALA A 92 8.46 -8.35 -13.88
N GLU A 93 8.77 -9.52 -14.42
CA GLU A 93 7.97 -10.20 -15.44
C GLU A 93 6.62 -10.64 -14.89
N GLU A 94 6.61 -11.24 -13.69
CA GLU A 94 5.38 -11.65 -13.01
C GLU A 94 4.50 -10.42 -12.68
N GLY A 95 5.10 -9.30 -12.27
CA GLY A 95 4.37 -8.05 -12.03
C GLY A 95 3.75 -7.46 -13.29
N ILE A 96 4.47 -7.46 -14.42
CA ILE A 96 3.94 -7.05 -15.73
C ILE A 96 2.77 -7.94 -16.13
N ASN A 97 2.92 -9.27 -15.99
CA ASN A 97 1.89 -10.24 -16.30
C ASN A 97 0.66 -10.08 -15.38
N ALA A 98 0.88 -9.84 -14.07
CA ALA A 98 -0.18 -9.56 -13.12
C ALA A 98 -1.00 -8.32 -13.52
N LEU A 99 -0.32 -7.18 -13.81
CA LEU A 99 -1.01 -5.96 -14.25
C LEU A 99 -1.79 -6.17 -15.55
N ARG A 100 -1.21 -6.84 -16.55
CA ARG A 100 -1.92 -7.14 -17.81
C ARG A 100 -3.16 -8.01 -17.60
N ARG A 101 -3.07 -9.02 -16.74
CA ARG A 101 -4.21 -9.87 -16.36
C ARG A 101 -5.30 -9.08 -15.65
N ILE A 102 -4.92 -8.19 -14.73
CA ILE A 102 -5.87 -7.31 -14.05
C ILE A 102 -6.53 -6.36 -15.05
N ALA A 103 -5.75 -5.69 -15.89
CA ALA A 103 -6.26 -4.73 -16.86
C ALA A 103 -7.20 -5.37 -17.93
N ALA A 104 -7.06 -6.67 -18.17
CA ALA A 104 -7.96 -7.44 -19.05
C ALA A 104 -9.30 -7.80 -18.39
N GLN A 105 -9.45 -7.64 -17.07
CA GLN A 105 -10.72 -7.94 -16.38
C GLN A 105 -11.79 -6.89 -16.73
N PRO A 106 -13.04 -7.33 -17.01
CA PRO A 106 -14.12 -6.46 -17.45
C PRO A 106 -14.68 -5.55 -16.33
N ASP A 107 -14.20 -5.70 -15.11
CA ASP A 107 -14.63 -4.99 -13.91
C ASP A 107 -13.46 -4.27 -13.18
N ALA A 108 -12.24 -4.34 -13.73
CA ALA A 108 -11.06 -3.72 -13.12
C ALA A 108 -10.97 -2.22 -13.46
N ILE A 109 -11.32 -1.36 -12.53
CA ILE A 109 -11.25 0.11 -12.66
C ILE A 109 -9.85 0.62 -12.31
N VAL A 110 -9.23 0.06 -11.29
CA VAL A 110 -7.95 0.48 -10.70
C VAL A 110 -7.30 -0.70 -9.99
N ALA A 111 -5.97 -0.67 -9.84
CA ALA A 111 -5.28 -1.62 -9.00
C ALA A 111 -4.38 -0.95 -7.96
N VAL A 112 -4.11 -1.68 -6.87
CA VAL A 112 -3.15 -1.32 -5.83
C VAL A 112 -1.90 -2.20 -5.96
N GLY A 113 -0.74 -1.59 -5.86
CA GLY A 113 0.55 -2.28 -5.99
C GLY A 113 1.40 -1.71 -7.13
N PRO A 114 2.52 -2.39 -7.47
CA PRO A 114 3.13 -3.51 -6.74
C PRO A 114 3.79 -3.09 -5.42
N THR A 115 4.18 -4.07 -4.59
CA THR A 115 4.84 -3.79 -3.31
C THR A 115 6.35 -3.57 -3.43
N CYS A 116 7.00 -4.14 -4.44
CA CYS A 116 8.45 -4.06 -4.65
C CYS A 116 8.81 -2.97 -5.66
N SER A 117 9.79 -2.12 -5.36
CA SER A 117 10.29 -1.12 -6.31
C SER A 117 10.93 -1.74 -7.56
N ASN A 118 11.57 -2.92 -7.44
CA ASN A 118 12.10 -3.68 -8.58
C ASN A 118 11.01 -4.09 -9.58
N VAL A 119 9.78 -4.26 -9.12
CA VAL A 119 8.60 -4.57 -9.93
C VAL A 119 7.91 -3.29 -10.41
N ALA A 120 7.80 -2.28 -9.53
CA ALA A 120 7.10 -1.04 -9.83
C ALA A 120 7.71 -0.31 -11.02
N GLU A 121 9.03 -0.24 -11.11
CA GLU A 121 9.72 0.48 -12.18
C GLU A 121 9.37 -0.08 -13.57
N PRO A 122 9.55 -1.39 -13.90
CA PRO A 122 9.14 -1.93 -15.19
C PRO A 122 7.62 -1.96 -15.39
N VAL A 123 6.83 -2.17 -14.35
CA VAL A 123 5.35 -2.15 -14.42
C VAL A 123 4.83 -0.75 -14.76
N PHE A 124 5.38 0.31 -14.14
CA PHE A 124 5.01 1.69 -14.50
C PHE A 124 5.52 2.07 -15.90
N GLY A 125 6.62 1.44 -16.33
CA GLY A 125 7.18 1.62 -17.66
C GLY A 125 6.28 1.17 -18.81
N ILE A 126 5.35 0.21 -18.58
CA ILE A 126 4.39 -0.23 -19.60
C ILE A 126 3.08 0.58 -19.61
N LEU A 127 2.87 1.48 -18.66
CA LEU A 127 1.73 2.39 -18.67
C LEU A 127 1.91 3.48 -19.74
N GLN A 128 0.81 3.98 -20.28
CA GLN A 128 0.81 5.12 -21.17
C GLN A 128 1.46 6.33 -20.47
N LYS A 129 2.44 6.97 -21.10
CA LYS A 129 3.19 8.10 -20.51
C LYS A 129 2.30 9.32 -20.30
N LYS A 130 1.57 9.69 -21.37
CA LYS A 130 0.68 10.85 -21.39
C LYS A 130 -0.75 10.37 -21.67
N ALA A 131 -1.68 10.68 -20.78
CA ALA A 131 -3.07 10.33 -20.96
C ALA A 131 -3.63 11.02 -22.21
N GLY A 132 -4.28 10.23 -23.10
CA GLY A 132 -4.87 10.74 -24.34
C GLY A 132 -3.90 10.86 -25.52
N ASP A 133 -2.62 10.52 -25.37
CA ASP A 133 -1.68 10.47 -26.47
C ASP A 133 -1.91 9.21 -27.32
N ALA A 134 -2.50 9.38 -28.50
CA ALA A 134 -2.81 8.27 -29.43
C ALA A 134 -1.54 7.64 -30.03
N SER A 135 -0.39 8.28 -29.98
CA SER A 135 0.87 7.74 -30.45
C SER A 135 1.56 6.81 -29.45
N ASP A 136 1.13 6.87 -28.18
CA ASP A 136 1.63 6.04 -27.08
C ASP A 136 0.70 4.84 -26.86
N SER A 137 1.16 3.65 -27.26
CA SER A 137 0.45 2.38 -27.11
C SER A 137 0.51 1.80 -25.68
N GLY A 138 1.06 2.54 -24.72
CA GLY A 138 1.12 2.12 -23.32
C GLY A 138 -0.26 1.85 -22.72
N LEU A 139 -0.28 1.03 -21.67
CA LEU A 139 -1.49 0.60 -21.01
C LEU A 139 -2.21 1.76 -20.32
N GLN A 140 -3.47 2.00 -20.69
CA GLN A 140 -4.34 3.01 -20.07
C GLN A 140 -5.06 2.42 -18.86
N PHE A 141 -4.35 2.34 -17.73
CA PHE A 141 -4.87 1.70 -16.53
C PHE A 141 -4.36 2.42 -15.27
N PRO A 142 -5.24 2.94 -14.38
CA PRO A 142 -4.82 3.61 -13.16
C PRO A 142 -4.18 2.62 -12.18
N LEU A 143 -2.94 2.90 -11.78
CA LEU A 143 -2.19 2.09 -10.84
C LEU A 143 -1.75 2.92 -9.63
N TYR A 144 -2.11 2.48 -8.43
CA TYR A 144 -1.90 3.22 -7.19
C TYR A 144 -1.07 2.37 -6.21
N THR A 145 0.26 2.55 -6.21
CA THR A 145 1.12 1.75 -5.32
C THR A 145 1.05 2.21 -3.87
N ASP A 146 1.18 1.27 -2.97
CA ASP A 146 1.09 1.41 -1.51
C ASP A 146 2.44 1.24 -0.79
N VAL A 147 3.36 0.44 -1.34
CA VAL A 147 4.59 0.00 -0.66
C VAL A 147 5.86 0.41 -1.40
N ALA A 148 5.90 0.33 -2.73
CA ALA A 148 7.11 0.64 -3.50
C ALA A 148 7.62 2.07 -3.23
N ALA A 149 8.74 2.19 -2.51
CA ALA A 149 9.21 3.44 -1.92
C ALA A 149 10.29 4.18 -2.75
N LYS A 150 10.87 3.56 -3.80
CA LYS A 150 11.82 4.24 -4.70
C LYS A 150 11.19 5.53 -5.23
N GLY A 151 11.91 6.66 -5.11
CA GLY A 151 11.44 7.95 -5.61
C GLY A 151 11.33 7.99 -7.13
N GLY A 152 10.46 8.87 -7.66
CA GLY A 152 10.29 9.09 -9.10
C GLY A 152 9.45 8.03 -9.82
N LEU A 153 8.88 7.05 -9.13
CA LEU A 153 8.08 6.01 -9.78
C LEU A 153 6.78 6.57 -10.37
N ALA A 154 6.08 7.45 -9.64
CA ALA A 154 4.80 8.00 -10.12
C ALA A 154 4.99 8.96 -11.31
N SER A 155 6.14 9.62 -11.44
CA SER A 155 6.44 10.52 -12.57
C SER A 155 6.64 9.78 -13.91
N MET A 156 6.75 8.46 -13.91
CA MET A 156 6.96 7.66 -15.12
C MET A 156 5.76 7.63 -16.04
N SER A 157 4.54 7.86 -15.53
CA SER A 157 3.30 7.80 -16.29
C SER A 157 2.20 8.65 -15.63
N GLN A 158 1.35 9.27 -16.44
CA GLN A 158 0.14 9.94 -15.94
C GLN A 158 -0.95 8.98 -15.44
N TRP A 159 -0.74 7.68 -15.55
CA TRP A 159 -1.59 6.61 -15.01
C TRP A 159 -1.01 6.01 -13.73
N ALA A 160 0.17 6.44 -13.30
CA ALA A 160 0.88 5.98 -12.12
C ALA A 160 0.68 6.93 -10.93
N PHE A 161 0.39 6.38 -9.76
CA PHE A 161 0.17 7.13 -8.52
C PHE A 161 0.83 6.41 -7.35
N ARG A 162 1.34 7.18 -6.37
CA ARG A 162 1.91 6.63 -5.14
C ARG A 162 1.21 7.16 -3.90
N ASN A 163 1.14 6.31 -2.87
CA ASN A 163 0.75 6.69 -1.51
C ASN A 163 1.90 6.44 -0.51
N VAL A 164 3.13 6.58 -0.98
CA VAL A 164 4.36 6.50 -0.17
C VAL A 164 4.99 7.88 -0.15
N PRO A 165 5.38 8.43 1.02
CA PRO A 165 5.98 9.76 1.09
C PRO A 165 7.38 9.76 0.47
N SER A 166 7.88 10.97 0.18
CA SER A 166 9.24 11.14 -0.33
C SER A 166 10.28 10.77 0.70
N GLU A 167 11.05 9.71 0.47
CA GLU A 167 12.18 9.34 1.33
C GLU A 167 13.29 10.39 1.32
N ALA A 168 13.42 11.17 0.24
CA ALA A 168 14.36 12.29 0.19
C ALA A 168 14.07 13.33 1.29
N ALA A 169 12.78 13.67 1.48
CA ALA A 169 12.37 14.57 2.57
C ALA A 169 12.58 13.93 3.95
N MET A 170 12.28 12.63 4.08
CA MET A 170 12.43 11.89 5.33
C MET A 170 13.89 11.85 5.80
N TYR A 171 14.81 11.42 4.93
CA TYR A 171 16.24 11.31 5.31
C TYR A 171 16.94 12.68 5.40
N LYS A 172 16.49 13.67 4.63
CA LYS A 172 16.94 15.06 4.84
C LYS A 172 16.61 15.51 6.27
N SER A 173 15.35 15.42 6.67
CA SER A 173 14.92 15.82 8.02
C SER A 173 15.59 14.99 9.12
N LEU A 174 15.78 13.67 8.87
CA LEU A 174 16.49 12.82 9.83
C LEU A 174 17.94 13.25 10.04
N MET A 175 18.68 13.56 8.97
CA MET A 175 20.08 13.98 9.09
C MET A 175 20.20 15.39 9.71
N GLU A 176 19.26 16.29 9.43
CA GLU A 176 19.17 17.60 10.09
C GLU A 176 18.92 17.46 11.61
N TRP A 177 18.01 16.57 11.98
CA TRP A 177 17.71 16.25 13.38
C TRP A 177 18.91 15.60 14.08
N ILE A 178 19.60 14.65 13.44
CA ILE A 178 20.83 14.03 13.98
C ILE A 178 21.89 15.12 14.22
N LYS A 179 22.12 15.99 13.22
CA LYS A 179 23.08 17.09 13.35
C LYS A 179 22.77 18.00 14.56
N ALA A 180 21.49 18.28 14.81
CA ALA A 180 21.04 19.15 15.90
C ALA A 180 21.11 18.46 17.27
N THR A 181 20.78 17.18 17.36
CA THR A 181 20.61 16.46 18.63
C THR A 181 21.77 15.55 18.99
N ARG A 182 22.59 15.16 18.02
CA ARG A 182 23.73 14.24 18.19
C ARG A 182 25.03 14.82 17.64
N PRO A 183 25.51 15.95 18.19
CA PRO A 183 26.74 16.59 17.74
C PRO A 183 27.99 15.73 17.95
N ASP A 184 27.90 14.65 18.69
CA ASP A 184 28.92 13.63 18.90
C ASP A 184 29.08 12.64 17.75
N VAL A 185 28.14 12.63 16.78
CA VAL A 185 28.16 11.80 15.57
C VAL A 185 28.84 12.58 14.43
N LYS A 186 29.99 12.11 13.96
CA LYS A 186 30.82 12.80 12.94
C LYS A 186 31.06 11.95 11.71
N THR A 187 31.05 10.62 11.84
CA THR A 187 31.42 9.69 10.76
C THR A 187 30.29 8.74 10.43
N PHE A 188 30.20 8.34 9.16
CA PHE A 188 29.13 7.54 8.58
C PHE A 188 29.69 6.32 7.85
N TRP A 189 29.10 5.16 8.08
CA TRP A 189 29.28 3.94 7.29
C TRP A 189 27.94 3.43 6.79
N GLY A 190 27.86 3.07 5.50
CA GLY A 190 26.66 2.51 4.91
C GLY A 190 26.67 0.98 4.89
N GLY A 191 25.48 0.40 4.99
CA GLY A 191 25.22 -0.98 4.69
C GLY A 191 24.08 -1.08 3.70
N VAL A 192 24.22 -1.82 2.58
CA VAL A 192 23.23 -1.80 1.50
C VAL A 192 22.98 -3.16 0.86
N GLU A 193 21.72 -3.49 0.64
CA GLU A 193 21.31 -4.57 -0.25
C GLU A 193 21.43 -4.10 -1.69
N LYS A 194 22.52 -4.48 -2.36
CA LYS A 194 22.87 -3.94 -3.68
C LYS A 194 22.01 -4.44 -4.84
N ASP A 195 21.29 -5.53 -4.66
CA ASP A 195 20.40 -6.11 -5.66
C ASP A 195 18.95 -5.63 -5.56
N PHE A 196 18.64 -4.71 -4.63
CA PHE A 196 17.29 -4.21 -4.45
C PHE A 196 17.19 -2.69 -4.76
N ALA A 197 16.31 -2.34 -5.71
CA ALA A 197 16.20 -0.97 -6.22
C ALA A 197 15.88 0.07 -5.14
N HIS A 198 15.01 -0.27 -4.18
CA HIS A 198 14.66 0.58 -3.05
C HIS A 198 15.88 0.82 -2.15
N SER A 199 16.56 -0.25 -1.74
CA SER A 199 17.74 -0.15 -0.86
C SER A 199 18.85 0.68 -1.47
N ASN A 200 19.15 0.48 -2.76
CA ASN A 200 20.15 1.29 -3.47
C ASN A 200 19.76 2.78 -3.53
N ALA A 201 18.52 3.07 -3.91
CA ALA A 201 18.05 4.45 -4.01
C ALA A 201 18.11 5.15 -2.66
N THR A 202 17.64 4.49 -1.59
CA THR A 202 17.62 5.05 -0.24
C THR A 202 19.02 5.17 0.35
N TYR A 203 19.92 4.21 0.09
CA TYR A 203 21.33 4.35 0.50
C TYR A 203 21.96 5.61 -0.09
N ASN A 204 21.75 5.86 -1.38
CA ASN A 204 22.26 7.07 -2.02
C ASN A 204 21.70 8.35 -1.39
N LEU A 205 20.42 8.35 -1.00
CA LEU A 205 19.81 9.44 -0.25
C LEU A 205 20.43 9.60 1.14
N MET A 206 20.60 8.52 1.90
CA MET A 206 21.24 8.56 3.23
C MET A 206 22.64 9.14 3.14
N LYS A 207 23.46 8.67 2.19
CA LYS A 207 24.82 9.11 1.94
C LYS A 207 24.89 10.60 1.56
N ASP A 208 24.05 11.04 0.61
CA ASP A 208 23.98 12.43 0.17
C ASP A 208 23.57 13.36 1.32
N GLN A 209 22.54 13.01 2.06
CA GLN A 209 22.06 13.81 3.19
C GLN A 209 23.02 13.80 4.39
N ALA A 210 23.72 12.70 4.65
CA ALA A 210 24.78 12.63 5.65
C ALA A 210 25.94 13.60 5.31
N THR A 211 26.37 13.59 4.04
CA THR A 211 27.40 14.51 3.52
C THR A 211 26.95 15.98 3.67
N LYS A 212 25.72 16.30 3.28
CA LYS A 212 25.15 17.68 3.44
C LYS A 212 25.01 18.09 4.90
N ALA A 213 24.78 17.16 5.80
CA ALA A 213 24.76 17.42 7.24
C ALA A 213 26.18 17.62 7.84
N GLY A 214 27.22 17.34 7.08
CA GLY A 214 28.63 17.50 7.49
C GLY A 214 29.23 16.24 8.12
N LEU A 215 28.63 15.07 7.91
CA LEU A 215 29.21 13.78 8.32
C LEU A 215 30.25 13.33 7.29
N GLU A 216 31.38 12.79 7.76
CA GLU A 216 32.39 12.16 6.94
C GLU A 216 31.93 10.75 6.54
N VAL A 217 31.69 10.53 5.26
CA VAL A 217 31.33 9.22 4.72
C VAL A 217 32.61 8.39 4.50
N GLN A 218 32.85 7.41 5.34
CA GLN A 218 34.08 6.61 5.33
C GLN A 218 33.99 5.36 4.44
N GLY A 219 32.77 4.92 4.07
CA GLY A 219 32.61 3.79 3.16
C GLY A 219 31.25 3.12 3.27
N GLN A 220 31.18 1.92 2.67
CA GLN A 220 29.98 1.08 2.68
C GLN A 220 30.35 -0.40 2.62
N SER A 221 29.45 -1.24 3.13
CA SER A 221 29.43 -2.70 2.95
C SER A 221 28.19 -3.10 2.16
N GLU A 222 28.34 -4.11 1.30
CA GLU A 222 27.30 -4.56 0.38
C GLU A 222 26.98 -6.04 0.58
N TRP A 223 25.69 -6.38 0.36
CA TRP A 223 25.22 -7.76 0.34
C TRP A 223 24.00 -7.91 -0.57
N LEU A 224 23.57 -9.14 -0.80
CA LEU A 224 22.36 -9.45 -1.53
C LEU A 224 21.19 -9.68 -0.56
N LEU A 225 19.97 -9.40 -1.01
CA LEU A 225 18.76 -9.64 -0.20
C LEU A 225 18.65 -11.10 0.29
N ALA A 226 19.17 -12.06 -0.50
CA ALA A 226 19.13 -13.47 -0.16
C ALA A 226 20.30 -13.93 0.73
N ASP A 227 21.25 -13.05 1.08
CA ASP A 227 22.41 -13.42 1.91
C ASP A 227 21.97 -13.75 3.35
N THR A 228 22.62 -14.75 3.91
CA THR A 228 22.39 -15.23 5.29
C THR A 228 23.61 -15.08 6.19
N SER A 229 24.77 -14.66 5.65
CA SER A 229 26.02 -14.45 6.36
C SER A 229 26.57 -13.06 6.09
N PHE A 230 26.88 -12.30 7.14
CA PHE A 230 27.31 -10.91 7.09
C PHE A 230 28.67 -10.67 7.77
N SER A 231 29.42 -11.75 7.98
CA SER A 231 30.67 -11.71 8.80
C SER A 231 31.73 -10.78 8.21
N THR A 232 31.88 -10.76 6.87
CA THR A 232 32.85 -9.91 6.19
C THR A 232 32.43 -8.44 6.27
N GLN A 233 31.18 -8.14 5.96
CA GLN A 233 30.61 -6.79 5.99
C GLN A 233 30.71 -6.16 7.38
N VAL A 234 30.37 -6.91 8.40
CA VAL A 234 30.45 -6.42 9.79
C VAL A 234 31.91 -6.25 10.24
N ARG A 235 32.85 -7.06 9.73
CA ARG A 235 34.29 -6.85 9.97
C ARG A 235 34.79 -5.56 9.34
N GLU A 236 34.27 -5.16 8.18
CA GLU A 236 34.55 -3.88 7.56
C GLU A 236 34.03 -2.72 8.42
N MET A 237 32.77 -2.77 8.89
CA MET A 237 32.17 -1.81 9.83
C MET A 237 33.00 -1.68 11.11
N LYS A 238 33.47 -2.82 11.66
CA LYS A 238 34.32 -2.85 12.85
C LYS A 238 35.65 -2.13 12.62
N ARG A 239 36.30 -2.36 11.48
CA ARG A 239 37.58 -1.71 11.14
C ARG A 239 37.41 -0.20 10.92
N ALA A 240 36.30 0.21 10.31
CA ALA A 240 35.98 1.61 10.10
C ALA A 240 35.74 2.35 11.43
N GLY A 241 35.09 1.72 12.40
CA GLY A 241 34.87 2.28 13.75
C GLY A 241 34.06 3.57 13.72
N THR A 242 33.14 3.72 12.74
CA THR A 242 32.35 4.93 12.54
C THR A 242 31.34 5.18 13.65
N ASP A 243 31.01 6.46 13.88
CA ASP A 243 30.03 6.87 14.89
C ASP A 243 28.60 6.42 14.52
N MET A 244 28.26 6.48 13.23
CA MET A 244 26.95 6.08 12.70
C MET A 244 27.08 4.95 11.68
N VAL A 245 26.25 3.92 11.83
CA VAL A 245 26.00 2.90 10.80
C VAL A 245 24.56 3.05 10.30
N ALA A 246 24.39 3.23 9.00
CA ALA A 246 23.10 3.36 8.34
C ALA A 246 22.85 2.12 7.46
N LEU A 247 21.83 1.33 7.80
CA LEU A 247 21.47 0.09 7.11
C LEU A 247 20.32 0.35 6.13
N SER A 248 20.63 0.46 4.85
CA SER A 248 19.64 0.48 3.78
C SER A 248 19.30 -0.95 3.37
N ALA A 249 18.55 -1.62 4.23
CA ALA A 249 18.30 -3.05 4.18
C ALA A 249 16.90 -3.39 4.71
N HIS A 250 16.28 -4.42 4.14
CA HIS A 250 14.99 -4.93 4.58
C HIS A 250 15.10 -5.71 5.90
N PRO A 251 13.98 -5.96 6.61
CA PRO A 251 14.01 -6.54 7.97
C PRO A 251 14.86 -7.80 8.11
N PHE A 252 14.79 -8.71 7.13
CA PHE A 252 15.52 -9.98 7.17
C PHE A 252 17.02 -9.77 7.24
N THR A 253 17.61 -9.03 6.30
CA THR A 253 19.06 -8.78 6.26
C THR A 253 19.49 -7.77 7.32
N THR A 254 18.65 -6.77 7.62
CA THR A 254 18.87 -5.87 8.78
C THR A 254 19.09 -6.68 10.06
N CYS A 255 18.20 -7.63 10.36
CA CYS A 255 18.36 -8.49 11.54
C CYS A 255 19.60 -9.39 11.47
N GLY A 256 19.92 -9.90 10.28
CA GLY A 256 21.15 -10.68 10.09
C GLY A 256 22.41 -9.86 10.40
N VAL A 257 22.50 -8.66 9.87
CA VAL A 257 23.61 -7.72 10.12
C VAL A 257 23.68 -7.32 11.59
N LEU A 258 22.57 -6.95 12.22
CA LEU A 258 22.53 -6.54 13.63
C LEU A 258 22.95 -7.67 14.58
N LYS A 259 22.52 -8.92 14.34
CA LYS A 259 22.96 -10.10 15.08
C LYS A 259 24.47 -10.32 14.93
N GLU A 260 24.99 -10.17 13.73
CA GLU A 260 26.41 -10.30 13.48
C GLU A 260 27.22 -9.14 14.10
N MET A 261 26.71 -7.89 14.08
CA MET A 261 27.31 -6.76 14.79
C MET A 261 27.43 -7.04 16.30
N GLN A 262 26.37 -7.59 16.91
CA GLN A 262 26.41 -8.01 18.31
C GLN A 262 27.47 -9.09 18.54
N ARG A 263 27.54 -10.12 17.69
CA ARG A 263 28.50 -11.21 17.77
C ARG A 263 29.96 -10.72 17.68
N GLN A 264 30.23 -9.73 16.84
CA GLN A 264 31.58 -9.16 16.67
C GLN A 264 31.88 -7.98 17.60
N GLY A 265 30.92 -7.56 18.44
CA GLY A 265 31.07 -6.44 19.37
C GLY A 265 31.12 -5.07 18.68
N VAL A 266 30.47 -4.91 17.53
CA VAL A 266 30.34 -3.62 16.83
C VAL A 266 29.20 -2.82 17.45
N LYS A 267 29.51 -1.63 17.98
CA LYS A 267 28.56 -0.77 18.70
C LYS A 267 28.76 0.69 18.26
N PRO A 268 28.16 1.12 17.15
CA PRO A 268 28.20 2.52 16.75
C PRO A 268 27.41 3.38 17.75
N LYS A 269 27.68 4.68 17.82
CA LYS A 269 26.93 5.62 18.66
C LYS A 269 25.48 5.78 18.18
N LEU A 270 25.23 5.54 16.90
CA LEU A 270 23.93 5.66 16.27
C LEU A 270 23.72 4.60 15.18
N LEU A 271 22.54 3.98 15.21
CA LEU A 271 22.03 3.12 14.15
C LEU A 271 20.88 3.81 13.43
N VAL A 272 20.91 3.80 12.11
CA VAL A 272 19.83 4.30 11.25
C VAL A 272 19.40 3.16 10.32
N GLY A 273 18.09 3.02 10.06
CA GLY A 273 17.57 1.96 9.22
C GLY A 273 16.77 2.48 8.02
N LEU A 274 16.52 1.56 7.07
CA LEU A 274 15.62 1.75 5.94
C LEU A 274 14.18 1.89 6.42
N THR A 275 13.37 2.72 5.77
CA THR A 275 11.94 2.93 6.09
C THR A 275 11.18 1.60 6.24
N SER A 276 11.40 0.64 5.33
CA SER A 276 10.78 -0.70 5.39
C SER A 276 11.12 -1.48 6.66
N SER A 277 12.26 -1.20 7.28
CA SER A 277 12.69 -1.86 8.53
C SER A 277 12.05 -1.27 9.79
N SER A 278 11.18 -0.25 9.65
CA SER A 278 10.29 0.19 10.75
C SER A 278 9.09 -0.73 10.96
N SER A 279 9.02 -1.83 10.23
CA SER A 279 7.97 -2.84 10.35
C SER A 279 8.11 -3.71 11.59
N MET A 280 7.04 -4.43 11.95
CA MET A 280 7.06 -5.36 13.09
C MET A 280 7.97 -6.56 12.87
N GLU A 281 8.27 -6.92 11.62
CA GLU A 281 9.19 -8.02 11.26
C GLU A 281 10.60 -7.79 11.83
N THR A 282 11.06 -6.54 11.87
CA THR A 282 12.36 -6.20 12.50
C THR A 282 12.33 -6.49 13.99
N LEU A 283 11.28 -6.07 14.70
CA LEU A 283 11.17 -6.34 16.14
C LEU A 283 10.96 -7.83 16.43
N GLN A 284 10.17 -8.54 15.63
CA GLN A 284 9.98 -9.99 15.78
C GLN A 284 11.26 -10.77 15.48
N GLY A 285 12.05 -10.29 14.52
CA GLY A 285 13.27 -10.94 14.07
C GLY A 285 14.50 -10.68 14.97
N CYS A 286 14.63 -9.49 15.55
CA CYS A 286 15.84 -9.08 16.26
C CYS A 286 15.64 -7.89 17.23
N ALA A 287 14.57 -7.87 18.01
CA ALA A 287 14.26 -6.75 18.93
C ALA A 287 15.46 -6.32 19.80
N VAL A 288 16.18 -7.29 20.38
CA VAL A 288 17.32 -7.02 21.26
C VAL A 288 18.47 -6.34 20.49
N GLN A 289 18.75 -6.79 19.27
CA GLN A 289 19.83 -6.26 18.44
C GLN A 289 19.46 -4.94 17.78
N ALA A 290 18.18 -4.72 17.54
CA ALA A 290 17.63 -3.49 16.96
C ALA A 290 17.48 -2.36 17.98
N GLU A 291 17.70 -2.62 19.27
CA GLU A 291 17.58 -1.62 20.32
C GLU A 291 18.34 -0.33 19.96
N GLY A 292 17.66 0.80 19.98
CA GLY A 292 18.22 2.10 19.66
C GLY A 292 18.27 2.50 18.19
N ILE A 293 17.95 1.58 17.24
CA ILE A 293 17.88 1.95 15.82
C ILE A 293 16.80 3.00 15.58
N ILE A 294 17.12 4.03 14.80
CA ILE A 294 16.20 5.12 14.44
C ILE A 294 15.85 4.99 12.96
N ILE A 295 14.55 5.04 12.65
CA ILE A 295 14.04 4.87 11.30
C ILE A 295 12.95 5.90 11.02
N PRO A 296 13.00 6.64 9.90
CA PRO A 296 11.87 7.46 9.48
C PRO A 296 10.73 6.56 8.98
N THR A 297 9.49 6.91 9.32
CA THR A 297 8.30 6.14 8.92
C THR A 297 7.10 7.04 8.68
N SER A 298 6.18 6.62 7.85
CA SER A 298 4.92 7.31 7.59
C SER A 298 3.73 6.73 8.35
N PHE A 299 3.99 5.89 9.34
CA PHE A 299 2.96 5.36 10.24
C PHE A 299 3.54 5.08 11.64
N ALA A 300 2.78 5.51 12.63
CA ALA A 300 2.81 5.00 14.01
C ALA A 300 1.44 5.29 14.65
N PRO A 301 0.98 4.52 15.63
CA PRO A 301 -0.32 4.69 16.28
C PRO A 301 -0.30 5.87 17.26
N VAL A 302 -0.20 7.09 16.76
CA VAL A 302 0.02 8.33 17.54
C VAL A 302 -1.06 9.41 17.35
N THR A 303 -2.03 9.14 16.47
CA THR A 303 -3.26 9.93 16.31
C THR A 303 -4.47 9.06 16.60
N PRO A 304 -5.63 9.62 16.95
CA PRO A 304 -6.85 8.83 17.15
C PRO A 304 -7.17 7.92 15.95
N GLU A 305 -6.99 8.44 14.73
CA GLU A 305 -7.24 7.70 13.49
C GLU A 305 -6.23 6.55 13.31
N ALA A 306 -4.94 6.80 13.58
CA ALA A 306 -3.89 5.79 13.47
C ALA A 306 -4.03 4.69 14.54
N ILE A 307 -4.41 5.07 15.77
CA ILE A 307 -4.68 4.11 16.86
C ILE A 307 -5.87 3.23 16.48
N LYS A 308 -6.99 3.81 16.07
CA LYS A 308 -8.18 3.06 15.64
C LYS A 308 -7.87 2.12 14.47
N ALA A 309 -7.06 2.55 13.51
CA ALA A 309 -6.66 1.71 12.38
C ALA A 309 -5.77 0.54 12.83
N ALA A 310 -4.83 0.77 13.75
CA ALA A 310 -3.97 -0.28 14.31
C ALA A 310 -4.79 -1.31 15.12
N GLU A 311 -5.73 -0.87 15.95
CA GLU A 311 -6.64 -1.74 16.70
C GLU A 311 -7.51 -2.60 15.77
N ALA A 312 -8.04 -2.00 14.70
CA ALA A 312 -8.83 -2.73 13.70
C ALA A 312 -8.00 -3.79 12.96
N ALA A 313 -6.74 -3.51 12.65
CA ALA A 313 -5.82 -4.49 12.06
C ALA A 313 -5.51 -5.63 13.06
N GLN A 314 -5.26 -5.29 14.31
CA GLN A 314 -4.96 -6.26 15.36
C GLN A 314 -6.12 -7.21 15.62
N ALA A 315 -7.37 -6.73 15.54
CA ALA A 315 -8.57 -7.57 15.63
C ALA A 315 -8.66 -8.66 14.53
N LEU A 316 -7.90 -8.48 13.44
CA LEU A 316 -7.76 -9.43 12.32
C LEU A 316 -6.41 -10.17 12.34
N ASN A 317 -5.73 -10.18 13.50
CA ASN A 317 -4.39 -10.77 13.68
C ASN A 317 -3.34 -10.20 12.71
N ALA A 318 -3.49 -8.94 12.27
CA ALA A 318 -2.54 -8.24 11.43
C ALA A 318 -1.86 -7.11 12.22
N ASN A 319 -0.56 -6.94 12.03
CA ASN A 319 0.15 -5.78 12.55
C ASN A 319 0.06 -4.63 11.52
N MET A 320 -0.17 -3.41 12.00
CA MET A 320 -0.16 -2.25 11.13
C MET A 320 1.19 -1.55 11.16
N ASP A 321 1.76 -1.35 10.01
CA ASP A 321 2.99 -0.59 9.76
C ASP A 321 2.79 0.43 8.63
N LEU A 322 3.87 1.06 8.14
CA LEU A 322 3.77 2.06 7.07
C LEU A 322 3.20 1.49 5.76
N HIS A 323 3.44 0.20 5.47
CA HIS A 323 3.05 -0.44 4.21
C HIS A 323 1.56 -0.75 4.18
N ASN A 324 1.09 -1.51 5.14
CA ASN A 324 -0.31 -1.89 5.20
C ASN A 324 -1.23 -0.72 5.61
N ALA A 325 -0.72 0.30 6.32
CA ALA A 325 -1.42 1.56 6.53
C ALA A 325 -1.69 2.29 5.21
N ALA A 326 -0.72 2.30 4.29
CA ALA A 326 -0.89 2.87 2.95
C ALA A 326 -1.87 2.04 2.11
N ALA A 327 -1.75 0.70 2.12
CA ALA A 327 -2.66 -0.21 1.43
C ALA A 327 -4.12 -0.03 1.88
N SER A 328 -4.37 -0.03 3.18
CA SER A 328 -5.69 0.22 3.76
C SER A 328 -6.25 1.57 3.32
N LYS A 329 -5.46 2.64 3.42
CA LYS A 329 -5.88 3.99 3.02
C LYS A 329 -6.18 4.09 1.53
N ASN A 330 -5.47 3.35 0.67
CA ASN A 330 -5.75 3.30 -0.76
C ASN A 330 -7.17 2.79 -1.02
N ILE A 331 -7.66 1.80 -0.28
CA ILE A 331 -9.01 1.26 -0.45
C ILE A 331 -10.09 2.28 -0.05
N PHE A 332 -9.93 2.96 1.09
CA PHE A 332 -10.84 4.04 1.48
C PHE A 332 -10.83 5.18 0.45
N THR A 333 -9.65 5.56 -0.03
CA THR A 333 -9.52 6.59 -1.08
C THR A 333 -10.25 6.18 -2.36
N GLN A 334 -10.08 4.95 -2.83
CA GLN A 334 -10.75 4.44 -4.03
C GLN A 334 -12.27 4.42 -3.86
N LYS A 335 -12.78 3.97 -2.70
CA LYS A 335 -14.20 4.04 -2.38
C LYS A 335 -14.73 5.48 -2.50
N ASP A 336 -14.05 6.44 -1.86
CA ASP A 336 -14.47 7.84 -1.88
C ASP A 336 -14.45 8.44 -3.31
N LEU A 337 -13.43 8.06 -4.12
CA LEU A 337 -13.34 8.50 -5.53
C LEU A 337 -14.39 7.86 -6.42
N ILE A 338 -14.74 6.59 -6.21
CA ILE A 338 -15.86 5.91 -6.92
C ILE A 338 -17.16 6.65 -6.66
N GLU A 339 -17.47 6.94 -5.40
CA GLU A 339 -18.72 7.62 -5.02
C GLU A 339 -18.77 9.08 -5.51
N LYS A 340 -17.70 9.85 -5.23
CA LYS A 340 -17.63 11.28 -5.60
C LYS A 340 -17.71 11.50 -7.10
N ASN A 341 -17.10 10.63 -7.90
CA ASN A 341 -17.06 10.74 -9.36
C ASN A 341 -18.14 9.91 -10.06
N LYS A 342 -19.07 9.33 -9.29
CA LYS A 342 -20.22 8.55 -9.79
C LYS A 342 -19.81 7.48 -10.80
N LEU A 343 -18.79 6.68 -10.45
CA LEU A 343 -18.36 5.57 -11.28
C LEU A 343 -19.42 4.48 -11.28
N MET A 344 -19.61 3.85 -12.43
CA MET A 344 -20.68 2.86 -12.62
C MET A 344 -20.23 1.43 -12.34
N ALA A 345 -18.92 1.15 -12.43
CA ALA A 345 -18.30 -0.16 -12.25
C ALA A 345 -18.98 -1.28 -13.07
N ARG A 346 -19.17 -1.02 -14.36
CA ARG A 346 -19.77 -1.95 -15.32
C ARG A 346 -18.89 -2.15 -16.54
N PRO A 347 -18.97 -3.29 -17.23
CA PRO A 347 -18.17 -3.54 -18.42
C PRO A 347 -18.35 -2.51 -19.55
N ASP A 348 -19.58 -2.02 -19.74
CA ASP A 348 -19.93 -1.01 -20.76
C ASP A 348 -19.40 0.40 -20.44
N THR A 349 -19.08 0.70 -19.17
CA THR A 349 -18.52 1.98 -18.74
C THR A 349 -17.03 1.90 -18.38
N LEU A 350 -16.43 0.73 -18.43
CA LEU A 350 -15.11 0.45 -17.85
C LEU A 350 -14.02 1.44 -18.26
N GLN A 351 -13.89 1.73 -19.56
CA GLN A 351 -12.84 2.64 -20.03
C GLN A 351 -13.10 4.08 -19.55
N ALA A 352 -14.36 4.51 -19.54
CA ALA A 352 -14.73 5.82 -19.01
C ALA A 352 -14.49 5.90 -17.48
N ASP A 353 -14.80 4.84 -16.76
CA ASP A 353 -14.56 4.76 -15.31
C ASP A 353 -13.06 4.76 -14.97
N ARG A 354 -12.22 4.09 -15.76
CA ARG A 354 -10.75 4.16 -15.64
C ARG A 354 -10.22 5.56 -15.85
N GLN A 355 -10.71 6.24 -16.88
CA GLN A 355 -10.31 7.62 -17.16
C GLN A 355 -10.73 8.57 -16.03
N LYS A 356 -11.98 8.48 -15.55
CA LYS A 356 -12.46 9.26 -14.41
C LYS A 356 -11.67 8.96 -13.13
N MET A 357 -11.34 7.69 -12.86
CA MET A 357 -10.52 7.30 -11.71
C MET A 357 -9.11 7.90 -11.79
N ARG A 358 -8.48 7.86 -12.98
CA ARG A 358 -7.18 8.49 -13.22
C ARG A 358 -7.24 10.00 -12.94
N GLU A 359 -8.24 10.69 -13.52
CA GLU A 359 -8.43 12.13 -13.34
C GLU A 359 -8.68 12.49 -11.88
N ALA A 360 -9.51 11.70 -11.20
CA ALA A 360 -9.78 11.87 -9.78
C ALA A 360 -8.54 11.68 -8.90
N LEU A 361 -7.71 10.69 -9.21
CA LEU A 361 -6.42 10.49 -8.53
C LEU A 361 -5.43 11.62 -8.82
N ALA A 362 -5.34 12.11 -10.06
CA ALA A 362 -4.46 13.20 -10.46
C ALA A 362 -4.89 14.56 -9.85
N SER A 363 -6.20 14.82 -9.77
CA SER A 363 -6.74 16.05 -9.20
C SER A 363 -6.84 16.06 -7.68
N MET A 364 -6.51 14.97 -7.01
CA MET A 364 -6.59 14.85 -5.55
C MET A 364 -5.48 15.67 -4.88
N LYS A 365 -5.79 16.90 -4.48
CA LYS A 365 -4.80 17.80 -3.86
C LYS A 365 -4.54 17.48 -2.41
N GLU A 366 -5.57 17.15 -1.64
CA GLU A 366 -5.45 16.89 -0.21
C GLU A 366 -6.53 15.93 0.28
N THR A 367 -6.14 14.97 1.11
CA THR A 367 -7.06 14.06 1.82
C THR A 367 -6.60 13.87 3.26
N GLN A 368 -7.53 13.49 4.15
CA GLN A 368 -7.16 13.12 5.52
C GLN A 368 -6.48 11.75 5.51
N GLY A 369 -5.23 11.72 5.96
CA GLY A 369 -4.45 10.50 6.23
C GLY A 369 -4.47 10.12 7.71
N LEU A 370 -3.77 9.05 8.05
CA LEU A 370 -3.70 8.54 9.43
C LEU A 370 -2.84 9.43 10.35
N LEU A 371 -1.82 10.09 9.82
CA LEU A 371 -0.93 10.98 10.59
C LEU A 371 -1.21 12.48 10.34
N GLY A 372 -2.22 12.80 9.56
CA GLY A 372 -2.55 14.15 9.14
C GLY A 372 -2.85 14.22 7.65
N LYS A 373 -2.79 15.42 7.10
CA LYS A 373 -3.14 15.66 5.69
C LYS A 373 -2.13 14.98 4.74
N VAL A 374 -2.66 14.39 3.68
CA VAL A 374 -1.90 13.78 2.59
C VAL A 374 -2.20 14.54 1.32
N GLY A 375 -1.18 15.11 0.72
CA GLY A 375 -1.27 15.80 -0.56
C GLY A 375 -0.65 14.99 -1.69
N ARG A 376 -0.57 15.63 -2.85
CA ARG A 376 0.05 15.07 -4.05
C ARG A 376 0.78 16.16 -4.82
N THR A 377 1.96 15.84 -5.32
CA THR A 377 2.72 16.68 -6.25
C THR A 377 2.17 16.56 -7.67
N ASP A 378 2.56 17.45 -8.57
CA ASP A 378 2.12 17.43 -9.97
C ASP A 378 2.59 16.17 -10.71
N ASP A 379 3.68 15.55 -10.27
CA ASP A 379 4.20 14.29 -10.77
C ASP A 379 3.68 13.05 -10.01
N HIS A 380 2.53 13.20 -9.36
CA HIS A 380 1.75 12.14 -8.69
C HIS A 380 2.43 11.46 -7.50
N GLU A 381 3.52 12.04 -6.97
CA GLU A 381 4.12 11.60 -5.73
C GLU A 381 3.30 12.06 -4.50
N ALA A 382 3.31 11.29 -3.44
CA ALA A 382 2.59 11.68 -2.22
C ALA A 382 3.41 12.65 -1.36
N THR A 383 2.75 13.73 -0.90
CA THR A 383 3.23 14.53 0.22
C THR A 383 2.48 14.09 1.47
N LYS A 384 3.19 13.61 2.48
CA LYS A 384 2.59 12.89 3.60
C LYS A 384 3.38 13.18 4.89
N PRO A 385 2.73 13.37 6.04
CA PRO A 385 3.42 13.44 7.32
C PRO A 385 4.23 12.18 7.58
N PHE A 386 5.38 12.36 8.22
CA PHE A 386 6.25 11.30 8.68
C PHE A 386 6.79 11.63 10.07
N LEU A 387 7.39 10.65 10.70
CA LEU A 387 8.01 10.77 12.00
C LEU A 387 9.22 9.84 12.10
N PHE A 388 10.01 9.98 13.14
CA PHE A 388 11.11 9.06 13.43
C PHE A 388 10.69 8.14 14.57
N VAL A 389 10.81 6.84 14.33
CA VAL A 389 10.65 5.82 15.37
C VAL A 389 11.99 5.29 15.81
N GLN A 390 12.07 4.92 17.08
CA GLN A 390 13.21 4.24 17.67
C GLN A 390 12.75 2.91 18.25
N ALA A 391 13.49 1.84 17.99
CA ALA A 391 13.27 0.58 18.70
C ALA A 391 13.71 0.71 20.15
N LYS A 392 12.80 0.49 21.09
CA LYS A 392 13.04 0.59 22.52
C LYS A 392 12.24 -0.45 23.28
N ALA A 393 12.93 -1.27 24.05
CA ALA A 393 12.30 -2.33 24.86
C ALA A 393 11.39 -3.26 24.04
N GLY A 394 11.79 -3.58 22.80
CA GLY A 394 11.03 -4.47 21.91
C GLY A 394 9.82 -3.85 21.22
N ALA A 395 9.67 -2.51 21.28
CA ALA A 395 8.58 -1.78 20.63
C ALA A 395 9.12 -0.58 19.82
N TRP A 396 8.35 -0.16 18.81
CA TRP A 396 8.59 1.12 18.14
C TRP A 396 8.04 2.26 18.98
N THR A 397 8.90 3.20 19.37
CA THR A 397 8.54 4.42 20.07
C THR A 397 8.84 5.65 19.21
N VAL A 398 8.05 6.70 19.32
CA VAL A 398 8.31 7.93 18.58
C VAL A 398 9.51 8.66 19.17
N ALA A 399 10.54 8.86 18.38
CA ALA A 399 11.72 9.64 18.74
C ALA A 399 11.52 11.13 18.44
N GLU A 400 10.92 11.46 17.29
CA GLU A 400 10.69 12.83 16.85
C GLU A 400 9.54 12.90 15.82
N ARG A 401 8.86 14.05 15.79
CA ARG A 401 7.85 14.42 14.78
C ARG A 401 8.30 15.71 14.10
N PRO A 402 9.05 15.62 12.99
CA PRO A 402 9.44 16.82 12.26
C PRO A 402 8.21 17.60 11.78
N ALA A 403 8.30 18.94 11.79
CA ALA A 403 7.32 19.75 11.09
C ALA A 403 7.41 19.44 9.58
N VAL A 404 6.31 19.03 8.99
CA VAL A 404 6.20 18.84 7.53
C VAL A 404 5.72 20.18 6.98
N ASN A 405 6.61 20.91 6.31
CA ASN A 405 6.31 22.16 5.62
C ASN A 405 5.71 21.89 4.25
#